data_8e4a2a8779e5c093ca1ce43b485b88d2
#
_entry.id   8e4a2a8779e5c093ca1ce43b485b88d2
#
_cell.length_a   1.000
_cell.length_b   1.000
_cell.length_c   1.000
_cell.angle_alpha   90.00
_cell.angle_beta   90.00
_cell.angle_gamma   90.00
#
_symmetry.space_group_name_H-M   'P 1'
#
loop_
_entity.id
_entity.type
_entity.pdbx_description
1 polymer ?
#
loop_
_entity_poly.entity_id
_entity_poly.type
_entity_poly.pdbx_seq_one_letter_code
_entity_poly.pdbx_strand_id
1 'polypeptide(L)'
;MSHKVHPKAFRIDRVGDWLSRWIDRKSYAKSLKEDYMIRTYLEEKLTEHGVESIEIERFAGKTTVFINSSRPGLIIGRGGSGIEVIRKALVAQIQKKFPDKEKSELRLEIREIRNPWESATLTAQYVAQGLEKRMPFRSVMRQTLGKVEMNKGVQGVKIQVSGRLGGADIARSEKTSSGRLPLQTIKANIDYGTAEAKTTYCIVGVKVWIYKGDDDEEDKDK
;
A
#
# COMPACT_ATOMS: atom_id res chain seq x y z
N MET A 1 22.12 -1.38 16.52
CA MET A 1 20.74 -0.90 16.20
C MET A 1 19.80 -2.08 16.28
N SER A 2 18.63 -1.95 16.92
CA SER A 2 17.65 -3.04 16.97
C SER A 2 16.94 -3.18 15.63
N HIS A 3 16.96 -4.37 15.05
CA HIS A 3 16.19 -4.70 13.86
C HIS A 3 14.75 -4.99 14.27
N LYS A 4 13.78 -4.26 13.68
CA LYS A 4 12.35 -4.46 13.93
C LYS A 4 11.77 -5.31 12.80
N VAL A 5 10.98 -6.31 13.16
CA VAL A 5 10.22 -7.13 12.22
C VAL A 5 9.14 -6.27 11.55
N HIS A 6 8.80 -6.60 10.31
CA HIS A 6 7.70 -5.93 9.59
C HIS A 6 6.37 -6.24 10.28
N PRO A 7 5.59 -5.20 10.69
CA PRO A 7 4.40 -5.41 11.53
C PRO A 7 3.34 -6.30 10.88
N LYS A 8 3.08 -6.14 9.58
CA LYS A 8 2.12 -6.99 8.85
C LYS A 8 2.59 -8.45 8.73
N ALA A 9 3.88 -8.66 8.38
CA ALA A 9 4.42 -10.01 8.25
C ALA A 9 4.39 -10.79 9.57
N PHE A 10 4.58 -10.10 10.70
CA PHE A 10 4.51 -10.70 12.04
C PHE A 10 3.10 -11.15 12.43
N ARG A 11 2.05 -10.61 11.80
CA ARG A 11 0.63 -10.82 12.15
C ARG A 11 -0.19 -11.49 11.06
N ILE A 12 0.45 -11.96 9.98
CA ILE A 12 -0.25 -12.43 8.77
C ILE A 12 -1.19 -13.61 9.03
N ASP A 13 -0.87 -14.45 10.03
CA ASP A 13 -1.70 -15.61 10.36
C ASP A 13 -3.00 -15.25 11.12
N ARG A 14 -3.08 -14.07 11.72
CA ARG A 14 -4.21 -13.71 12.60
C ARG A 14 -5.01 -12.51 12.09
N VAL A 15 -4.32 -11.46 11.68
CA VAL A 15 -4.93 -10.16 11.39
C VAL A 15 -4.95 -9.84 9.90
N GLY A 16 -4.09 -10.47 9.12
CA GLY A 16 -3.93 -10.17 7.71
C GLY A 16 -4.15 -11.37 6.80
N ASP A 17 -4.40 -11.09 5.54
CA ASP A 17 -4.47 -12.10 4.48
C ASP A 17 -3.40 -11.81 3.42
N TRP A 18 -3.13 -12.82 2.56
CA TRP A 18 -2.18 -12.70 1.48
C TRP A 18 -2.71 -11.79 0.36
N LEU A 19 -1.82 -10.97 -0.19
CA LEU A 19 -2.15 -10.11 -1.34
C LEU A 19 -2.29 -10.90 -2.65
N SER A 20 -1.83 -12.13 -2.70
CA SER A 20 -2.01 -13.05 -3.83
C SER A 20 -2.69 -14.31 -3.32
N ARG A 21 -3.87 -14.62 -3.85
CA ARG A 21 -4.71 -15.77 -3.47
C ARG A 21 -4.81 -16.72 -4.64
N TRP A 22 -3.91 -17.70 -4.69
CA TRP A 22 -3.94 -18.76 -5.70
C TRP A 22 -3.03 -19.93 -5.30
N ILE A 23 -3.34 -21.09 -5.84
CA ILE A 23 -2.53 -22.30 -5.72
C ILE A 23 -2.19 -22.84 -7.11
N ASP A 24 -0.91 -22.99 -7.41
CA ASP A 24 -0.42 -23.63 -8.61
C ASP A 24 0.85 -24.42 -8.30
N ARG A 25 0.74 -25.76 -8.35
CA ARG A 25 1.87 -26.64 -8.04
C ARG A 25 2.83 -26.83 -9.22
N LYS A 26 2.31 -26.72 -10.47
CA LYS A 26 3.10 -27.03 -11.68
C LYS A 26 3.87 -25.82 -12.21
N SER A 27 3.25 -24.64 -12.18
CA SER A 27 3.82 -23.41 -12.76
C SER A 27 4.00 -22.27 -11.75
N TYR A 28 4.20 -22.61 -10.47
CA TYR A 28 4.35 -21.63 -9.37
C TYR A 28 5.31 -20.49 -9.69
N ALA A 29 6.54 -20.81 -10.16
CA ALA A 29 7.56 -19.80 -10.45
C ALA A 29 7.15 -18.84 -11.59
N LYS A 30 6.42 -19.36 -12.61
CA LYS A 30 5.93 -18.54 -13.72
C LYS A 30 4.83 -17.57 -13.23
N SER A 31 3.87 -18.09 -12.46
CA SER A 31 2.77 -17.32 -11.89
C SER A 31 3.27 -16.22 -10.92
N LEU A 32 4.28 -16.52 -10.11
CA LEU A 32 4.90 -15.55 -9.21
C LEU A 32 5.63 -14.42 -9.95
N LYS A 33 6.38 -14.75 -11.03
CA LYS A 33 7.03 -13.75 -11.89
C LYS A 33 6.01 -12.83 -12.56
N GLU A 34 4.88 -13.38 -12.97
CA GLU A 34 3.79 -12.62 -13.59
C GLU A 34 3.13 -11.67 -12.57
N ASP A 35 2.85 -12.14 -11.34
CA ASP A 35 2.31 -11.31 -10.27
C ASP A 35 3.24 -10.15 -9.93
N TYR A 36 4.53 -10.41 -9.82
CA TYR A 36 5.53 -9.38 -9.60
C TYR A 36 5.52 -8.32 -10.70
N MET A 37 5.44 -8.76 -11.98
CA MET A 37 5.39 -7.84 -13.11
C MET A 37 4.11 -6.99 -13.12
N ILE A 38 2.96 -7.61 -12.83
CA ILE A 38 1.67 -6.90 -12.74
C ILE A 38 1.74 -5.82 -11.66
N ARG A 39 2.24 -6.17 -10.46
CA ARG A 39 2.38 -5.22 -9.34
C ARG A 39 3.31 -4.07 -9.70
N THR A 40 4.52 -4.36 -10.17
CA THR A 40 5.50 -3.34 -10.54
C THR A 40 4.94 -2.37 -11.58
N TYR A 41 4.30 -2.90 -12.62
CA TYR A 41 3.69 -2.06 -13.66
C TYR A 41 2.58 -1.16 -13.12
N LEU A 42 1.69 -1.73 -12.29
CA LEU A 42 0.58 -0.96 -11.71
C LEU A 42 1.08 0.08 -10.70
N GLU A 43 2.06 -0.27 -9.86
CA GLU A 43 2.66 0.66 -8.92
C GLU A 43 3.32 1.85 -9.62
N GLU A 44 4.07 1.62 -10.70
CA GLU A 44 4.67 2.67 -11.50
C GLU A 44 3.63 3.59 -12.16
N LYS A 45 2.56 3.02 -12.73
CA LYS A 45 1.53 3.78 -13.44
C LYS A 45 0.56 4.50 -12.52
N LEU A 46 0.30 3.95 -11.34
CA LEU A 46 -0.74 4.44 -10.43
C LEU A 46 -0.18 5.17 -9.20
N THR A 47 1.09 5.57 -9.22
CA THR A 47 1.77 6.25 -8.10
C THR A 47 0.99 7.48 -7.59
N GLU A 48 0.37 8.26 -8.49
CA GLU A 48 -0.37 9.48 -8.13
C GLU A 48 -1.85 9.24 -7.78
N HIS A 49 -2.36 8.02 -7.99
CA HIS A 49 -3.79 7.72 -7.89
C HIS A 49 -4.23 7.27 -6.50
N GLY A 50 -3.32 7.27 -5.51
CA GLY A 50 -3.63 6.89 -4.14
C GLY A 50 -4.07 5.42 -4.03
N VAL A 51 -3.25 4.51 -4.54
CA VAL A 51 -3.45 3.07 -4.41
C VAL A 51 -2.92 2.60 -3.06
N GLU A 52 -3.73 1.86 -2.31
CA GLU A 52 -3.35 1.24 -1.04
C GLU A 52 -2.68 -0.09 -1.25
N SER A 53 -3.34 -0.99 -1.98
CA SER A 53 -2.89 -2.36 -2.21
C SER A 53 -3.39 -2.89 -3.55
N ILE A 54 -2.66 -3.87 -4.08
CA ILE A 54 -3.00 -4.61 -5.29
C ILE A 54 -3.11 -6.08 -4.91
N GLU A 55 -4.33 -6.63 -4.99
CA GLU A 55 -4.60 -8.03 -4.71
C GLU A 55 -4.76 -8.80 -6.02
N ILE A 56 -4.26 -10.02 -6.07
CA ILE A 56 -4.30 -10.85 -7.28
C ILE A 56 -4.93 -12.20 -6.94
N GLU A 57 -6.02 -12.51 -7.61
CA GLU A 57 -6.67 -13.81 -7.52
C GLU A 57 -6.57 -14.56 -8.84
N ARG A 58 -6.22 -15.84 -8.77
CA ARG A 58 -6.17 -16.72 -9.96
C ARG A 58 -7.04 -17.93 -9.74
N PHE A 59 -7.96 -18.13 -10.63
CA PHE A 59 -8.85 -19.28 -10.62
C PHE A 59 -9.15 -19.74 -12.06
N ALA A 60 -9.00 -21.02 -12.34
CA ALA A 60 -9.39 -21.66 -13.61
C ALA A 60 -8.93 -20.91 -14.88
N GLY A 61 -7.68 -20.44 -14.92
CA GLY A 61 -7.12 -19.72 -16.08
C GLY A 61 -7.54 -18.23 -16.16
N LYS A 62 -8.35 -17.73 -15.22
CA LYS A 62 -8.69 -16.32 -15.11
C LYS A 62 -7.81 -15.66 -14.04
N THR A 63 -7.31 -14.48 -14.34
CA THR A 63 -6.54 -13.66 -13.38
C THR A 63 -7.35 -12.39 -13.10
N THR A 64 -7.81 -12.23 -11.86
CA THR A 64 -8.50 -11.03 -11.42
C THR A 64 -7.56 -10.21 -10.54
N VAL A 65 -7.41 -8.95 -10.88
CA VAL A 65 -6.57 -8.00 -10.12
C VAL A 65 -7.48 -6.95 -9.51
N PHE A 66 -7.51 -6.91 -8.17
CA PHE A 66 -8.22 -5.90 -7.41
C PHE A 66 -7.27 -4.76 -7.06
N ILE A 67 -7.68 -3.55 -7.39
CA ILE A 67 -6.93 -2.33 -7.08
C ILE A 67 -7.73 -1.55 -6.03
N ASN A 68 -7.23 -1.55 -4.79
CA ASN A 68 -7.83 -0.80 -3.72
C ASN A 68 -7.30 0.65 -3.76
N SER A 69 -8.17 1.63 -4.03
CA SER A 69 -7.77 3.04 -4.21
C SER A 69 -8.71 3.99 -3.50
N SER A 70 -8.15 5.11 -3.03
CA SER A 70 -8.92 6.23 -2.48
C SER A 70 -9.57 7.11 -3.56
N ARG A 71 -9.11 7.02 -4.81
CA ARG A 71 -9.60 7.85 -5.93
C ARG A 71 -9.91 7.01 -7.16
N PRO A 72 -10.92 6.13 -7.11
CA PRO A 72 -11.23 5.21 -8.19
C PRO A 72 -11.56 5.91 -9.51
N GLY A 73 -12.21 7.06 -9.46
CA GLY A 73 -12.59 7.82 -10.65
C GLY A 73 -11.42 8.24 -11.54
N LEU A 74 -10.25 8.52 -10.95
CA LEU A 74 -9.04 8.86 -11.72
C LEU A 74 -8.49 7.66 -12.48
N ILE A 75 -8.60 6.46 -11.91
CA ILE A 75 -8.12 5.21 -12.53
C ILE A 75 -9.10 4.76 -13.61
N ILE A 76 -10.42 4.86 -13.34
CA ILE A 76 -11.47 4.47 -14.28
C ILE A 76 -11.42 5.35 -15.52
N GLY A 77 -11.22 6.66 -15.34
CA GLY A 77 -11.22 7.63 -16.41
C GLY A 77 -12.63 7.88 -17.02
N ARG A 78 -12.69 8.73 -18.01
CA ARG A 78 -13.96 9.08 -18.67
C ARG A 78 -14.53 7.86 -19.43
N GLY A 79 -15.74 7.43 -19.05
CA GLY A 79 -16.40 6.29 -19.70
C GLY A 79 -15.67 4.95 -19.60
N GLY A 80 -14.80 4.77 -18.59
CA GLY A 80 -14.05 3.51 -18.41
C GLY A 80 -12.81 3.36 -19.30
N SER A 81 -12.45 4.38 -20.09
CA SER A 81 -11.31 4.30 -21.02
C SER A 81 -9.97 4.08 -20.32
N GLY A 82 -9.76 4.61 -19.11
CA GLY A 82 -8.52 4.46 -18.34
C GLY A 82 -8.22 3.00 -18.00
N ILE A 83 -9.21 2.26 -17.48
CA ILE A 83 -9.05 0.84 -17.14
C ILE A 83 -8.72 0.01 -18.40
N GLU A 84 -9.40 0.29 -19.52
CA GLU A 84 -9.16 -0.47 -20.74
C GLU A 84 -7.76 -0.26 -21.30
N VAL A 85 -7.24 0.97 -21.23
CA VAL A 85 -5.85 1.26 -21.64
C VAL A 85 -4.86 0.50 -20.76
N ILE A 86 -5.05 0.54 -19.43
CA ILE A 86 -4.19 -0.19 -18.49
C ILE A 86 -4.27 -1.70 -18.75
N ARG A 87 -5.48 -2.26 -18.94
CA ARG A 87 -5.68 -3.68 -19.24
C ARG A 87 -4.99 -4.10 -20.52
N LYS A 88 -5.16 -3.35 -21.61
CA LYS A 88 -4.52 -3.65 -22.91
C LYS A 88 -2.99 -3.60 -22.80
N ALA A 89 -2.45 -2.61 -22.10
CA ALA A 89 -1.01 -2.49 -21.90
C ALA A 89 -0.45 -3.62 -21.05
N LEU A 90 -1.13 -4.03 -19.97
CA LEU A 90 -0.75 -5.17 -19.14
C LEU A 90 -0.75 -6.48 -19.96
N VAL A 91 -1.82 -6.74 -20.72
CA VAL A 91 -1.91 -7.94 -21.57
C VAL A 91 -0.77 -7.97 -22.57
N ALA A 92 -0.46 -6.85 -23.21
CA ALA A 92 0.65 -6.76 -24.16
C ALA A 92 2.01 -7.06 -23.51
N GLN A 93 2.24 -6.56 -22.28
CA GLN A 93 3.47 -6.82 -21.53
C GLN A 93 3.58 -8.29 -21.09
N ILE A 94 2.47 -8.90 -20.64
CA ILE A 94 2.42 -10.30 -20.25
C ILE A 94 2.74 -11.19 -21.46
N GLN A 95 2.12 -10.93 -22.59
CA GLN A 95 2.36 -11.69 -23.84
C GLN A 95 3.81 -11.55 -24.32
N LYS A 96 4.40 -10.37 -24.19
CA LYS A 96 5.82 -10.15 -24.58
C LYS A 96 6.80 -10.94 -23.70
N LYS A 97 6.53 -11.07 -22.40
CA LYS A 97 7.43 -11.76 -21.45
C LYS A 97 7.15 -13.26 -21.34
N PHE A 98 5.91 -13.69 -21.59
CA PHE A 98 5.46 -15.07 -21.46
C PHE A 98 4.70 -15.53 -22.71
N PRO A 99 5.38 -15.72 -23.86
CA PRO A 99 4.75 -16.08 -25.13
C PRO A 99 4.08 -17.46 -25.09
N ASP A 100 4.59 -18.40 -24.27
CA ASP A 100 4.12 -19.78 -24.16
C ASP A 100 2.86 -19.96 -23.31
N LYS A 101 2.29 -18.87 -22.78
CA LYS A 101 1.10 -18.95 -21.93
C LYS A 101 -0.16 -18.92 -22.79
N GLU A 102 -1.06 -19.89 -22.56
CA GLU A 102 -2.43 -19.81 -23.06
C GLU A 102 -3.04 -18.46 -22.62
N LYS A 103 -3.80 -17.83 -23.51
CA LYS A 103 -4.44 -16.53 -23.26
C LYS A 103 -5.31 -16.60 -22.01
N SER A 104 -4.73 -16.25 -20.85
CA SER A 104 -5.51 -16.11 -19.63
C SER A 104 -6.32 -14.82 -19.69
N GLU A 105 -7.58 -14.90 -19.33
CA GLU A 105 -8.45 -13.72 -19.21
C GLU A 105 -7.97 -12.85 -18.05
N LEU A 106 -7.55 -11.60 -18.34
CA LEU A 106 -7.18 -10.62 -17.32
C LEU A 106 -8.35 -9.70 -17.05
N ARG A 107 -8.82 -9.68 -15.81
CA ARG A 107 -9.87 -8.80 -15.31
C ARG A 107 -9.29 -7.82 -14.28
N LEU A 108 -9.60 -6.54 -14.45
CA LEU A 108 -9.24 -5.50 -13.49
C LEU A 108 -10.50 -5.03 -12.78
N GLU A 109 -10.48 -5.05 -11.46
CA GLU A 109 -11.56 -4.54 -10.62
C GLU A 109 -10.99 -3.48 -9.68
N ILE A 110 -11.71 -2.35 -9.55
CA ILE A 110 -11.31 -1.26 -8.67
C ILE A 110 -12.27 -1.23 -7.50
N ARG A 111 -11.70 -1.23 -6.29
CA ARG A 111 -12.43 -1.10 -5.03
C ARG A 111 -12.14 0.25 -4.40
N GLU A 112 -13.18 0.94 -3.99
CA GLU A 112 -13.05 2.22 -3.31
C GLU A 112 -12.78 2.04 -1.81
N ILE A 113 -11.84 2.83 -1.31
CA ILE A 113 -11.54 2.91 0.12
C ILE A 113 -12.29 4.11 0.69
N ARG A 114 -13.28 3.86 1.53
CA ARG A 114 -14.11 4.91 2.12
C ARG A 114 -13.33 5.86 3.03
N ASN A 115 -12.44 5.30 3.87
CA ASN A 115 -11.64 6.06 4.85
C ASN A 115 -10.15 6.00 4.55
N PRO A 116 -9.61 6.88 3.70
CA PRO A 116 -8.18 6.87 3.33
C PRO A 116 -7.22 7.05 4.51
N TRP A 117 -7.66 7.74 5.56
CA TRP A 117 -6.84 8.04 6.75
C TRP A 117 -6.68 6.84 7.71
N GLU A 118 -7.45 5.79 7.54
CA GLU A 118 -7.28 4.52 8.26
C GLU A 118 -6.24 3.61 7.61
N SER A 119 -5.82 3.94 6.37
CA SER A 119 -4.77 3.22 5.66
C SER A 119 -3.40 3.84 5.92
N ALA A 120 -2.48 3.05 6.43
CA ALA A 120 -1.11 3.49 6.67
C ALA A 120 -0.35 3.78 5.36
N THR A 121 -0.63 3.03 4.30
CA THR A 121 0.00 3.22 2.98
C THR A 121 -0.41 4.56 2.37
N LEU A 122 -1.71 4.86 2.34
CA LEU A 122 -2.23 6.13 1.81
C LEU A 122 -1.76 7.32 2.63
N THR A 123 -1.74 7.17 3.96
CA THR A 123 -1.20 8.19 4.86
C THR A 123 0.29 8.45 4.61
N ALA A 124 1.09 7.40 4.39
CA ALA A 124 2.49 7.55 4.05
C ALA A 124 2.71 8.27 2.72
N GLN A 125 1.91 7.93 1.70
CA GLN A 125 1.93 8.62 0.40
C GLN A 125 1.56 10.10 0.54
N TYR A 126 0.57 10.43 1.36
CA TYR A 126 0.19 11.82 1.61
C TYR A 126 1.33 12.62 2.25
N VAL A 127 2.02 12.05 3.24
CA VAL A 127 3.20 12.69 3.86
C VAL A 127 4.30 12.87 2.83
N ALA A 128 4.60 11.85 2.01
CA ALA A 128 5.61 11.93 0.97
C ALA A 128 5.32 13.05 -0.05
N GLN A 129 4.08 13.13 -0.55
CA GLN A 129 3.64 14.21 -1.44
C GLN A 129 3.79 15.61 -0.81
N GLY A 130 3.51 15.74 0.49
CA GLY A 130 3.72 16.99 1.23
C GLY A 130 5.20 17.41 1.26
N LEU A 131 6.10 16.46 1.46
CA LEU A 131 7.54 16.69 1.45
C LEU A 131 8.07 17.06 0.05
N GLU A 132 7.58 16.41 -0.99
CA GLU A 132 7.89 16.72 -2.39
C GLU A 132 7.46 18.14 -2.79
N LYS A 133 6.32 18.60 -2.26
CA LYS A 133 5.84 19.98 -2.37
C LYS A 133 6.63 20.98 -1.52
N ARG A 134 7.74 20.56 -0.90
CA ARG A 134 8.62 21.38 -0.06
C ARG A 134 7.93 21.96 1.18
N MET A 135 6.88 21.33 1.69
CA MET A 135 6.28 21.74 2.95
C MET A 135 7.21 21.39 4.13
N PRO A 136 7.23 22.20 5.21
CA PRO A 136 8.00 21.89 6.39
C PRO A 136 7.58 20.53 6.98
N PHE A 137 8.52 19.60 7.10
CA PHE A 137 8.24 18.22 7.49
C PHE A 137 7.50 18.10 8.83
N ARG A 138 7.84 18.96 9.83
CA ARG A 138 7.14 18.96 11.13
C ARG A 138 5.67 19.37 11.00
N SER A 139 5.38 20.32 10.12
CA SER A 139 4.00 20.75 9.86
C SER A 139 3.19 19.64 9.19
N VAL A 140 3.78 19.00 8.17
CA VAL A 140 3.14 17.87 7.48
C VAL A 140 2.85 16.72 8.44
N MET A 141 3.84 16.34 9.28
CA MET A 141 3.67 15.26 10.26
C MET A 141 2.53 15.57 11.26
N ARG A 142 2.49 16.80 11.81
CA ARG A 142 1.43 17.20 12.76
C ARG A 142 0.04 17.24 12.11
N GLN A 143 -0.07 17.81 10.91
CA GLN A 143 -1.34 17.86 10.18
C GLN A 143 -1.86 16.48 9.86
N THR A 144 -0.98 15.58 9.40
CA THR A 144 -1.35 14.21 9.08
C THR A 144 -1.77 13.45 10.33
N LEU A 145 -1.02 13.60 11.43
CA LEU A 145 -1.35 13.00 12.71
C LEU A 145 -2.74 13.41 13.17
N GLY A 146 -3.06 14.71 13.18
CA GLY A 146 -4.39 15.20 13.56
C GLY A 146 -5.52 14.68 12.66
N LYS A 147 -5.28 14.53 11.33
CA LYS A 147 -6.28 13.95 10.42
C LYS A 147 -6.55 12.47 10.69
N VAL A 148 -5.51 11.71 11.03
CA VAL A 148 -5.64 10.29 11.36
C VAL A 148 -6.36 10.10 12.70
N GLU A 149 -6.03 10.92 13.71
CA GLU A 149 -6.67 10.88 15.04
C GLU A 149 -8.17 11.19 15.03
N MET A 150 -8.62 12.05 14.10
CA MET A 150 -10.04 12.36 13.97
C MET A 150 -10.90 11.16 13.56
N ASN A 151 -10.28 10.07 13.07
CA ASN A 151 -11.03 8.87 12.68
C ASN A 151 -11.26 7.96 13.89
N LYS A 152 -12.52 7.63 14.12
CA LYS A 152 -12.95 6.79 15.27
C LYS A 152 -12.37 5.37 15.25
N GLY A 153 -12.00 4.85 14.07
CA GLY A 153 -11.39 3.52 13.90
C GLY A 153 -9.90 3.46 14.25
N VAL A 154 -9.27 4.58 14.66
CA VAL A 154 -7.83 4.62 14.96
C VAL A 154 -7.62 4.86 16.45
N GLN A 155 -6.95 3.93 17.13
CA GLN A 155 -6.59 4.03 18.55
C GLN A 155 -5.18 4.59 18.77
N GLY A 156 -4.32 4.52 17.76
CA GLY A 156 -2.99 5.07 17.84
C GLY A 156 -2.29 5.16 16.50
N VAL A 157 -1.43 6.16 16.37
CA VAL A 157 -0.69 6.42 15.15
C VAL A 157 0.75 6.84 15.45
N LYS A 158 1.65 6.41 14.61
CA LYS A 158 3.05 6.81 14.64
C LYS A 158 3.54 7.08 13.23
N ILE A 159 4.11 8.26 13.03
CA ILE A 159 4.72 8.69 11.77
C ILE A 159 6.21 8.89 12.02
N GLN A 160 7.04 8.32 11.18
CA GLN A 160 8.50 8.49 11.20
C GLN A 160 8.98 8.91 9.83
N VAL A 161 9.79 9.96 9.80
CA VAL A 161 10.42 10.47 8.58
C VAL A 161 11.93 10.43 8.78
N SER A 162 12.67 9.92 7.80
CA SER A 162 14.11 9.72 7.87
C SER A 162 14.80 10.11 6.56
N GLY A 163 15.91 10.83 6.69
CA GLY A 163 16.69 11.36 5.56
C GLY A 163 17.24 12.76 5.85
N ARG A 164 17.59 13.51 4.80
CA ARG A 164 18.06 14.90 4.88
C ARG A 164 16.87 15.86 5.08
N LEU A 165 16.34 15.88 6.28
CA LEU A 165 15.15 16.65 6.62
C LEU A 165 15.40 18.16 6.51
N GLY A 166 14.60 18.83 5.68
CA GLY A 166 14.74 20.26 5.42
C GLY A 166 16.00 20.64 4.65
N GLY A 167 16.66 19.70 3.97
CA GLY A 167 17.91 19.93 3.22
C GLY A 167 19.17 19.91 4.08
N ALA A 168 19.09 19.48 5.34
CA ALA A 168 20.26 19.36 6.21
C ALA A 168 21.31 18.40 5.63
N ASP A 169 22.60 18.70 5.81
CA ASP A 169 23.68 17.85 5.28
C ASP A 169 23.73 16.48 5.95
N ILE A 170 23.45 16.43 7.25
CA ILE A 170 23.44 15.21 8.03
C ILE A 170 22.01 14.65 8.06
N ALA A 171 21.87 13.40 7.59
CA ALA A 171 20.60 12.69 7.66
C ALA A 171 20.20 12.41 9.11
N ARG A 172 18.92 12.60 9.42
CA ARG A 172 18.35 12.32 10.73
C ARG A 172 16.97 11.69 10.60
N SER A 173 16.48 11.13 11.70
CA SER A 173 15.17 10.53 11.79
C SER A 173 14.36 11.24 12.86
N GLU A 174 13.20 11.77 12.48
CA GLU A 174 12.22 12.34 13.41
C GLU A 174 10.95 11.50 13.43
N LYS A 175 10.35 11.34 14.60
CA LYS A 175 9.14 10.57 14.82
C LYS A 175 8.14 11.37 15.62
N THR A 176 6.87 11.23 15.29
CA THR A 176 5.75 11.78 16.06
C THR A 176 4.73 10.65 16.25
N SER A 177 4.19 10.53 17.44
CA SER A 177 3.20 9.50 17.76
C SER A 177 2.12 10.07 18.66
N SER A 178 0.92 9.53 18.52
CA SER A 178 -0.23 9.80 19.37
C SER A 178 -1.00 8.51 19.62
N GLY A 179 -1.61 8.41 20.80
CA GLY A 179 -2.33 7.21 21.20
C GLY A 179 -1.45 6.03 21.55
N ARG A 180 -2.07 4.86 21.63
CA ARG A 180 -1.43 3.58 22.00
C ARG A 180 -0.99 2.82 20.76
N LEU A 181 0.22 2.24 20.78
CA LEU A 181 0.73 1.43 19.67
C LEU A 181 1.46 0.18 20.18
N PRO A 182 0.75 -0.93 20.43
CA PRO A 182 1.32 -2.16 20.99
C PRO A 182 2.00 -2.99 19.91
N LEU A 183 3.25 -2.67 19.55
CA LEU A 183 3.98 -3.37 18.49
C LEU A 183 4.33 -4.83 18.82
N GLN A 184 4.40 -5.20 20.10
CA GLN A 184 4.73 -6.56 20.54
C GLN A 184 3.54 -7.49 20.60
N THR A 185 2.32 -6.96 20.75
CA THR A 185 1.08 -7.75 20.84
C THR A 185 0.73 -8.27 19.45
N ILE A 186 0.61 -9.60 19.30
CA ILE A 186 0.30 -10.26 18.02
C ILE A 186 -1.16 -10.01 17.63
N LYS A 187 -2.09 -9.98 18.59
CA LYS A 187 -3.54 -9.76 18.37
C LYS A 187 -3.87 -8.33 17.89
N ALA A 188 -2.96 -7.38 18.10
CA ALA A 188 -3.18 -5.98 17.76
C ALA A 188 -3.22 -5.79 16.24
N ASN A 189 -4.31 -5.23 15.72
CA ASN A 189 -4.44 -4.89 14.31
C ASN A 189 -3.65 -3.62 13.99
N ILE A 190 -2.45 -3.80 13.47
CA ILE A 190 -1.54 -2.70 13.13
C ILE A 190 -1.31 -2.67 11.64
N ASP A 191 -1.84 -1.64 11.00
CA ASP A 191 -1.52 -1.33 9.62
C ASP A 191 -0.17 -0.61 9.51
N TYR A 192 0.60 -0.94 8.47
CA TYR A 192 1.92 -0.38 8.23
C TYR A 192 2.10 -0.02 6.76
N GLY A 193 2.53 1.21 6.52
CA GLY A 193 2.81 1.72 5.20
C GLY A 193 4.16 2.43 5.13
N THR A 194 4.80 2.31 3.99
CA THR A 194 6.04 3.03 3.66
C THR A 194 5.85 3.81 2.37
N ALA A 195 6.49 4.98 2.30
CA ALA A 195 6.56 5.77 1.08
C ALA A 195 7.91 6.47 0.99
N GLU A 196 8.33 6.79 -0.21
CA GLU A 196 9.56 7.52 -0.49
C GLU A 196 9.20 8.86 -1.13
N ALA A 197 9.69 9.94 -0.51
CA ALA A 197 9.56 11.28 -1.05
C ALA A 197 10.85 11.64 -1.82
N LYS A 198 10.72 11.91 -3.10
CA LYS A 198 11.85 12.31 -3.96
C LYS A 198 12.01 13.82 -3.87
N THR A 199 12.95 14.26 -3.05
CA THR A 199 13.27 15.68 -2.89
C THR A 199 14.49 16.08 -3.70
N THR A 200 14.71 17.38 -3.88
CA THR A 200 15.87 17.91 -4.63
C THR A 200 17.22 17.54 -3.99
N TYR A 201 17.24 17.28 -2.68
CA TYR A 201 18.48 16.97 -1.96
C TYR A 201 18.77 15.48 -1.82
N CYS A 202 17.73 14.67 -1.65
CA CYS A 202 17.82 13.20 -1.56
C CYS A 202 16.42 12.57 -1.44
N ILE A 203 16.37 11.25 -1.37
CA ILE A 203 15.16 10.51 -1.05
C ILE A 203 14.95 10.52 0.46
N VAL A 204 13.74 10.89 0.88
CA VAL A 204 13.32 10.89 2.29
C VAL A 204 12.32 9.75 2.50
N GLY A 205 12.68 8.80 3.37
CA GLY A 205 11.82 7.66 3.71
C GLY A 205 10.76 8.04 4.74
N VAL A 206 9.50 7.69 4.47
CA VAL A 206 8.36 7.85 5.38
C VAL A 206 7.89 6.48 5.82
N LYS A 207 7.64 6.30 7.11
CA LYS A 207 7.07 5.09 7.71
C LYS A 207 5.90 5.48 8.60
N VAL A 208 4.76 4.82 8.41
CA VAL A 208 3.54 5.06 9.16
C VAL A 208 3.04 3.77 9.77
N TRP A 209 2.63 3.81 11.02
CA TRP A 209 1.97 2.74 11.76
C TRP A 209 0.64 3.26 12.26
N ILE A 210 -0.44 2.54 12.02
CA ILE A 210 -1.78 2.85 12.48
C ILE A 210 -2.32 1.64 13.23
N TYR A 211 -2.71 1.84 14.47
CA TYR A 211 -3.34 0.82 15.29
C TYR A 211 -4.87 0.99 15.25
N LYS A 212 -5.56 -0.03 14.77
CA LYS A 212 -7.02 -0.04 14.59
C LYS A 212 -7.79 -0.69 15.75
N GLY A 213 -7.08 -1.20 16.74
CA GLY A 213 -7.68 -1.95 17.86
C GLY A 213 -7.27 -3.43 17.81
N ASP A 214 -7.74 -4.17 18.79
CA ASP A 214 -7.56 -5.61 18.82
C ASP A 214 -8.71 -6.26 18.04
N ASP A 215 -8.43 -7.20 17.14
CA ASP A 215 -9.44 -8.03 16.51
C ASP A 215 -9.91 -9.03 17.54
N ASP A 216 -11.06 -8.79 18.15
CA ASP A 216 -11.74 -9.76 19.00
C ASP A 216 -12.19 -10.93 18.12
N GLU A 217 -11.95 -12.15 18.58
CA GLU A 217 -12.25 -13.39 17.83
C GLU A 217 -13.76 -13.56 17.55
N GLU A 218 -14.62 -12.73 18.15
CA GLU A 218 -16.08 -12.79 18.04
C GLU A 218 -16.65 -12.32 16.68
N ASP A 219 -15.87 -11.60 15.86
CA ASP A 219 -16.36 -11.12 14.55
C ASP A 219 -16.06 -12.08 13.38
N LYS A 220 -15.43 -13.24 13.62
CA LYS A 220 -15.14 -14.22 12.55
C LYS A 220 -16.26 -15.24 12.32
N ASP A 221 -17.27 -15.28 13.17
CA ASP A 221 -18.41 -16.22 13.11
C ASP A 221 -19.73 -15.55 12.65
N LYS A 222 -19.68 -14.39 11.99
CA LYS A 222 -20.86 -13.76 11.39
C LYS A 222 -20.80 -13.67 9.89
#